data_67f474a827d2bdca71e003f2a228af90
#
_entry.id   67f474a827d2bdca71e003f2a228af90
#
_cell.length_a   1.000
_cell.length_b   1.000
_cell.length_c   1.000
_cell.angle_alpha   90.00
_cell.angle_beta   90.00
_cell.angle_gamma   90.00
#
_symmetry.space_group_name_H-M   'P 1'
#
loop_
_entity.id
_entity.type
_entity.pdbx_description
1 polymer ?
#
loop_
_entity_poly.entity_id
_entity_poly.type
_entity_poly.pdbx_seq_one_letter_code
_entity_poly.pdbx_strand_id
1 'polypeptide(L)'
;DAVGLTKGERIYIEAFRNSTQDFFRELIAVSSKIGATPFYYFNDESFTRSFLLNASEAAIKAHGEIHRRLMAESDAYVAVRGNDDVFALSDVPEKKMALYRKNYLQPVHSEVRVPQTRWCVMRYPNPAMAALSRMSLKEFEDFYFDACLVDYRKMEKELQPLKKLMDRTDKVRIVAPGTDISFSIKGIGSVICCGHRNIPDGEVYTAPVKNSVNGVVQFNTDTTYNGIFFSNIRLVFKDGKIIEASSLVNNDKLQKILDQDEGARYLGEFSFGMNPFITKPILDILFDEKIAGSFHMAIGNAYTTADNGNRSAIHWDLIQIQTPEKGGGEIYFDGRVVRRNGKLL
;
A
#
# COMPACT_ATOMS: atom_id res chain seq x y z
N ASP A 1 2.33 -11.92 16.05
CA ASP A 1 3.39 -10.90 16.17
C ASP A 1 2.97 -9.54 15.55
N ALA A 2 2.35 -9.49 14.37
CA ALA A 2 2.08 -8.25 13.61
C ALA A 2 1.35 -7.16 14.42
N VAL A 3 0.32 -7.53 15.18
CA VAL A 3 -0.44 -6.59 16.02
C VAL A 3 -0.10 -6.69 17.52
N GLY A 4 0.90 -7.50 17.89
CA GLY A 4 1.35 -7.65 19.29
C GLY A 4 0.21 -7.91 20.28
N LEU A 5 -0.73 -8.81 19.94
CA LEU A 5 -1.92 -9.10 20.72
C LEU A 5 -1.54 -9.75 22.07
N THR A 6 -2.14 -9.27 23.16
CA THR A 6 -1.91 -9.77 24.51
C THR A 6 -3.21 -10.22 25.20
N LYS A 7 -3.07 -10.95 26.32
CA LYS A 7 -4.20 -11.43 27.13
C LYS A 7 -5.07 -10.27 27.61
N GLY A 8 -6.38 -10.43 27.51
CA GLY A 8 -7.39 -9.46 27.94
C GLY A 8 -7.74 -8.40 26.92
N GLU A 9 -6.96 -8.29 25.83
CA GLU A 9 -7.26 -7.35 24.73
C GLU A 9 -8.39 -7.83 23.84
N ARG A 10 -8.97 -6.90 23.09
CA ARG A 10 -10.00 -7.15 22.08
C ARG A 10 -9.40 -7.06 20.70
N ILE A 11 -9.71 -8.02 19.84
CA ILE A 11 -9.28 -8.01 18.45
C ILE A 11 -10.49 -8.09 17.53
N TYR A 12 -10.55 -7.20 16.54
CA TYR A 12 -11.51 -7.29 15.45
C TYR A 12 -10.87 -7.95 14.24
N ILE A 13 -11.42 -9.10 13.82
CA ILE A 13 -10.93 -9.90 12.71
C ILE A 13 -11.92 -9.87 11.58
N GLU A 14 -11.51 -9.41 10.40
CA GLU A 14 -12.31 -9.48 9.18
C GLU A 14 -11.69 -10.46 8.19
N ALA A 15 -12.52 -11.27 7.56
CA ALA A 15 -12.11 -12.12 6.47
C ALA A 15 -13.08 -12.00 5.29
N PHE A 16 -12.54 -12.08 4.09
CA PHE A 16 -13.27 -11.87 2.86
C PHE A 16 -13.14 -13.09 1.98
N ARG A 17 -14.28 -13.69 1.58
CA ARG A 17 -14.42 -14.86 0.72
C ARG A 17 -14.06 -16.21 1.36
N ASN A 18 -14.62 -17.25 0.78
CA ASN A 18 -14.50 -18.63 1.28
C ASN A 18 -13.05 -19.15 1.29
N SER A 19 -12.20 -18.67 0.39
CA SER A 19 -10.78 -19.04 0.36
C SER A 19 -10.03 -18.74 1.67
N THR A 20 -10.53 -17.77 2.45
CA THR A 20 -9.89 -17.36 3.71
C THR A 20 -10.37 -18.09 4.95
N GLN A 21 -11.39 -18.97 4.85
CA GLN A 21 -12.09 -19.55 6.01
C GLN A 21 -11.18 -20.29 6.99
N ASP A 22 -10.25 -21.11 6.49
CA ASP A 22 -9.40 -21.91 7.37
C ASP A 22 -8.43 -21.01 8.13
N PHE A 23 -7.85 -20.03 7.48
CA PHE A 23 -6.98 -19.05 8.13
C PHE A 23 -7.77 -18.16 9.12
N PHE A 24 -8.99 -17.81 8.78
CA PHE A 24 -9.88 -17.06 9.66
C PHE A 24 -10.19 -17.83 10.95
N ARG A 25 -10.50 -19.13 10.85
CA ARG A 25 -10.69 -20.00 12.03
C ARG A 25 -9.44 -20.05 12.92
N GLU A 26 -8.27 -20.17 12.31
CA GLU A 26 -7.00 -20.20 13.06
C GLU A 26 -6.72 -18.86 13.74
N LEU A 27 -7.00 -17.73 13.12
CA LEU A 27 -6.87 -16.41 13.76
C LEU A 27 -7.76 -16.28 15.01
N ILE A 28 -9.01 -16.74 14.92
CA ILE A 28 -9.94 -16.76 16.06
C ILE A 28 -9.42 -17.69 17.15
N ALA A 29 -8.99 -18.88 16.78
CA ALA A 29 -8.50 -19.88 17.73
C ALA A 29 -7.23 -19.40 18.46
N VAL A 30 -6.27 -18.86 17.73
CA VAL A 30 -5.00 -18.34 18.30
C VAL A 30 -5.28 -17.14 19.19
N SER A 31 -6.14 -16.21 18.78
CA SER A 31 -6.51 -15.05 19.60
C SER A 31 -7.16 -15.48 20.92
N SER A 32 -8.07 -16.45 20.87
CA SER A 32 -8.70 -17.00 22.06
C SER A 32 -7.71 -17.75 22.97
N LYS A 33 -6.76 -18.52 22.40
CA LYS A 33 -5.71 -19.22 23.17
C LYS A 33 -4.77 -18.26 23.90
N ILE A 34 -4.50 -17.09 23.34
CA ILE A 34 -3.73 -16.01 23.99
C ILE A 34 -4.52 -15.43 25.20
N GLY A 35 -5.84 -15.63 25.23
CA GLY A 35 -6.74 -15.05 26.22
C GLY A 35 -7.23 -13.65 25.83
N ALA A 36 -7.16 -13.30 24.57
CA ALA A 36 -7.82 -12.14 23.98
C ALA A 36 -9.27 -12.45 23.61
N THR A 37 -10.07 -11.43 23.38
CA THR A 37 -11.47 -11.55 22.98
C THR A 37 -11.61 -11.21 21.49
N PRO A 38 -11.79 -12.21 20.60
CA PRO A 38 -12.00 -11.94 19.19
C PRO A 38 -13.46 -11.54 18.92
N PHE A 39 -13.63 -10.39 18.27
CA PHE A 39 -14.81 -10.05 17.47
C PHE A 39 -14.49 -10.39 16.02
N TYR A 40 -15.41 -10.97 15.31
CA TYR A 40 -15.11 -11.44 13.95
C TYR A 40 -16.27 -11.21 12.99
N TYR A 41 -15.92 -10.85 11.76
CA TYR A 41 -16.85 -10.60 10.68
C TYR A 41 -16.34 -11.24 9.40
N PHE A 42 -17.16 -12.15 8.88
CA PHE A 42 -16.90 -12.80 7.59
C PHE A 42 -17.73 -12.13 6.51
N ASN A 43 -17.08 -11.61 5.48
CA ASN A 43 -17.71 -10.83 4.43
C ASN A 43 -17.44 -11.42 3.04
N ASP A 44 -18.26 -10.99 2.08
CA ASP A 44 -18.11 -11.25 0.66
C ASP A 44 -18.50 -9.96 -0.09
N GLU A 45 -17.75 -9.61 -1.11
CA GLU A 45 -18.04 -8.41 -1.91
C GLU A 45 -19.41 -8.48 -2.58
N SER A 46 -19.90 -9.68 -2.90
CA SER A 46 -21.25 -9.85 -3.44
C SER A 46 -22.34 -9.44 -2.45
N PHE A 47 -22.10 -9.63 -1.14
CA PHE A 47 -23.01 -9.16 -0.09
C PHE A 47 -22.94 -7.64 0.02
N THR A 48 -21.71 -7.07 0.02
CA THR A 48 -21.51 -5.62 0.00
C THR A 48 -22.16 -4.99 -1.22
N ARG A 49 -22.00 -5.58 -2.40
CA ARG A 49 -22.67 -5.15 -3.64
C ARG A 49 -24.19 -5.17 -3.50
N SER A 50 -24.75 -6.32 -3.05
CA SER A 50 -26.20 -6.45 -2.86
C SER A 50 -26.74 -5.42 -1.88
N PHE A 51 -26.04 -5.19 -0.78
CA PHE A 51 -26.39 -4.15 0.20
C PHE A 51 -26.36 -2.76 -0.44
N LEU A 52 -25.27 -2.38 -1.10
CA LEU A 52 -25.12 -1.03 -1.66
C LEU A 52 -26.14 -0.73 -2.76
N LEU A 53 -26.46 -1.68 -3.61
CA LEU A 53 -27.47 -1.51 -4.66
C LEU A 53 -28.86 -1.18 -4.08
N ASN A 54 -29.21 -1.75 -2.93
CA ASN A 54 -30.56 -1.70 -2.38
C ASN A 54 -30.70 -0.76 -1.15
N ALA A 55 -29.61 -0.49 -0.42
CA ALA A 55 -29.67 0.26 0.82
C ALA A 55 -29.95 1.76 0.59
N SER A 56 -30.69 2.36 1.53
CA SER A 56 -30.79 3.81 1.66
C SER A 56 -29.49 4.40 2.25
N GLU A 57 -29.30 5.71 2.11
CA GLU A 57 -28.18 6.41 2.76
C GLU A 57 -28.21 6.22 4.29
N ALA A 58 -29.39 6.26 4.91
CA ALA A 58 -29.56 6.02 6.34
C ALA A 58 -29.12 4.61 6.75
N ALA A 59 -29.41 3.58 5.93
CA ALA A 59 -28.98 2.23 6.20
C ALA A 59 -27.44 2.08 6.07
N ILE A 60 -26.82 2.68 5.05
CA ILE A 60 -25.35 2.68 4.89
C ILE A 60 -24.69 3.37 6.08
N LYS A 61 -25.23 4.50 6.54
CA LYS A 61 -24.73 5.21 7.72
C LYS A 61 -24.85 4.39 8.99
N ALA A 62 -26.02 3.77 9.23
CA ALA A 62 -26.25 2.92 10.41
C ALA A 62 -25.31 1.71 10.43
N HIS A 63 -25.10 1.06 9.27
CA HIS A 63 -24.15 -0.02 9.13
C HIS A 63 -22.70 0.43 9.44
N GLY A 64 -22.29 1.56 8.89
CA GLY A 64 -20.96 2.15 9.18
C GLY A 64 -20.78 2.48 10.66
N GLU A 65 -21.78 3.01 11.34
CA GLU A 65 -21.71 3.35 12.76
C GLU A 65 -21.52 2.12 13.65
N ILE A 66 -22.16 0.99 13.34
CA ILE A 66 -21.96 -0.28 14.06
C ILE A 66 -20.50 -0.74 13.94
N HIS A 67 -19.97 -0.78 12.72
CA HIS A 67 -18.58 -1.17 12.50
C HIS A 67 -17.58 -0.18 13.09
N ARG A 68 -17.89 1.12 13.07
CA ARG A 68 -17.06 2.15 13.70
C ARG A 68 -16.93 1.94 15.21
N ARG A 69 -18.05 1.62 15.90
CA ARG A 69 -18.02 1.30 17.33
C ARG A 69 -17.22 0.06 17.62
N LEU A 70 -17.43 -1.01 16.85
CA LEU A 70 -16.67 -2.25 16.98
C LEU A 70 -15.17 -2.02 16.80
N MET A 71 -14.79 -1.22 15.79
CA MET A 71 -13.39 -0.85 15.57
C MET A 71 -12.82 -0.02 16.74
N ALA A 72 -13.57 0.97 17.22
CA ALA A 72 -13.15 1.85 18.32
C ALA A 72 -13.01 1.11 19.67
N GLU A 73 -13.76 0.03 19.88
CA GLU A 73 -13.68 -0.81 21.06
C GLU A 73 -12.59 -1.90 20.96
N SER A 74 -11.88 -2.01 19.83
CA SER A 74 -10.88 -3.02 19.58
C SER A 74 -9.47 -2.46 19.74
N ASP A 75 -8.61 -3.16 20.50
CA ASP A 75 -7.19 -2.83 20.68
C ASP A 75 -6.37 -3.20 19.43
N ALA A 76 -6.84 -4.20 18.69
CA ALA A 76 -6.19 -4.70 17.49
C ALA A 76 -7.20 -5.05 16.39
N TYR A 77 -6.74 -4.98 15.14
CA TYR A 77 -7.51 -5.32 13.96
C TYR A 77 -6.68 -6.15 12.98
N VAL A 78 -7.27 -7.19 12.43
CA VAL A 78 -6.68 -7.99 11.35
C VAL A 78 -7.69 -8.18 10.23
N ALA A 79 -7.29 -7.87 8.99
CA ALA A 79 -8.08 -8.16 7.81
C ALA A 79 -7.35 -9.14 6.88
N VAL A 80 -8.06 -10.20 6.49
CA VAL A 80 -7.59 -11.17 5.50
C VAL A 80 -8.45 -11.06 4.25
N ARG A 81 -7.87 -10.59 3.16
CA ARG A 81 -8.57 -10.32 1.90
C ARG A 81 -8.25 -11.38 0.86
N GLY A 82 -9.21 -12.24 0.57
CA GLY A 82 -9.13 -13.28 -0.44
C GLY A 82 -9.99 -12.99 -1.67
N ASN A 83 -10.05 -11.73 -2.10
CA ASN A 83 -10.90 -11.28 -3.19
C ASN A 83 -10.53 -12.00 -4.50
N ASP A 84 -11.44 -12.80 -5.01
CA ASP A 84 -11.29 -13.51 -6.28
C ASP A 84 -12.02 -12.82 -7.45
N ASP A 85 -12.76 -11.75 -7.17
CA ASP A 85 -13.41 -10.88 -8.15
C ASP A 85 -13.05 -9.41 -7.86
N VAL A 86 -12.02 -8.92 -8.55
CA VAL A 86 -11.55 -7.53 -8.43
C VAL A 86 -12.56 -6.50 -8.97
N PHE A 87 -13.57 -6.96 -9.71
CA PHE A 87 -14.61 -6.14 -10.31
C PHE A 87 -15.97 -6.26 -9.62
N ALA A 88 -16.07 -6.97 -8.50
CA ALA A 88 -17.32 -7.26 -7.79
C ALA A 88 -18.21 -6.04 -7.51
N LEU A 89 -17.62 -4.85 -7.37
CA LEU A 89 -18.34 -3.60 -7.12
C LEU A 89 -18.35 -2.65 -8.32
N SER A 90 -17.88 -3.06 -9.49
CA SER A 90 -17.68 -2.18 -10.65
C SER A 90 -18.99 -1.62 -11.26
N ASP A 91 -20.10 -2.30 -11.06
CA ASP A 91 -21.44 -1.88 -11.52
C ASP A 91 -22.27 -1.18 -10.44
N VAL A 92 -21.73 -1.00 -9.23
CA VAL A 92 -22.39 -0.20 -8.19
C VAL A 92 -22.33 1.27 -8.59
N PRO A 93 -23.48 1.98 -8.63
CA PRO A 93 -23.50 3.38 -9.04
C PRO A 93 -22.56 4.24 -8.20
N GLU A 94 -21.83 5.15 -8.84
CA GLU A 94 -20.83 6.01 -8.19
C GLU A 94 -21.43 6.79 -6.99
N LYS A 95 -22.67 7.23 -7.09
CA LYS A 95 -23.38 7.87 -5.96
C LYS A 95 -23.44 6.96 -4.71
N LYS A 96 -23.67 5.66 -4.90
CA LYS A 96 -23.71 4.68 -3.80
C LYS A 96 -22.29 4.40 -3.26
N MET A 97 -21.31 4.32 -4.15
CA MET A 97 -19.91 4.19 -3.75
C MET A 97 -19.43 5.41 -2.96
N ALA A 98 -19.81 6.62 -3.35
CA ALA A 98 -19.51 7.83 -2.60
C ALA A 98 -20.13 7.83 -1.20
N LEU A 99 -21.37 7.38 -1.07
CA LEU A 99 -22.04 7.22 0.23
C LEU A 99 -21.33 6.15 1.09
N TYR A 100 -20.90 5.04 0.50
CA TYR A 100 -20.17 4.00 1.20
C TYR A 100 -18.79 4.49 1.68
N ARG A 101 -18.05 5.21 0.84
CA ARG A 101 -16.79 5.86 1.25
C ARG A 101 -17.00 6.79 2.42
N LYS A 102 -17.98 7.69 2.32
CA LYS A 102 -18.27 8.72 3.33
C LYS A 102 -18.76 8.14 4.66
N ASN A 103 -19.64 7.14 4.62
CA ASN A 103 -20.36 6.67 5.80
C ASN A 103 -19.81 5.36 6.39
N TYR A 104 -18.91 4.66 5.67
CA TYR A 104 -18.32 3.42 6.14
C TYR A 104 -16.78 3.48 6.09
N LEU A 105 -16.16 3.60 4.89
CA LEU A 105 -14.71 3.47 4.77
C LEU A 105 -13.96 4.57 5.55
N GLN A 106 -14.37 5.80 5.42
CA GLN A 106 -13.74 6.92 6.10
C GLN A 106 -13.93 6.84 7.62
N PRO A 107 -15.14 6.77 8.21
CA PRO A 107 -15.30 6.75 9.66
C PRO A 107 -14.79 5.49 10.34
N VAL A 108 -14.81 4.33 9.68
CA VAL A 108 -14.33 3.07 10.28
C VAL A 108 -12.82 2.92 10.15
N HIS A 109 -12.29 3.11 8.93
CA HIS A 109 -10.90 2.80 8.66
C HIS A 109 -9.98 4.00 8.78
N SER A 110 -10.30 5.14 8.13
CA SER A 110 -9.38 6.29 8.11
C SER A 110 -9.36 7.03 9.45
N GLU A 111 -10.51 7.18 10.11
CA GLU A 111 -10.64 7.98 11.33
C GLU A 111 -10.45 7.16 12.62
N VAL A 112 -10.69 5.84 12.60
CA VAL A 112 -10.55 4.97 13.78
C VAL A 112 -9.42 3.96 13.59
N ARG A 113 -9.53 3.02 12.62
CA ARG A 113 -8.54 1.95 12.47
C ARG A 113 -7.12 2.48 12.35
N VAL A 114 -6.88 3.39 11.42
CA VAL A 114 -5.51 3.85 11.11
C VAL A 114 -4.86 4.58 12.29
N PRO A 115 -5.50 5.57 12.94
CA PRO A 115 -4.86 6.34 14.02
C PRO A 115 -4.97 5.70 15.41
N GLN A 116 -5.95 4.82 15.67
CA GLN A 116 -6.29 4.41 17.03
C GLN A 116 -6.11 2.92 17.31
N THR A 117 -5.96 2.09 16.28
CA THR A 117 -5.92 0.62 16.43
C THR A 117 -4.57 0.08 15.93
N ARG A 118 -4.03 -0.95 16.58
CA ARG A 118 -2.93 -1.73 16.00
C ARG A 118 -3.52 -2.64 14.95
N TRP A 119 -3.17 -2.43 13.68
CA TRP A 119 -3.82 -3.14 12.59
C TRP A 119 -2.84 -3.86 11.67
N CYS A 120 -3.28 -4.96 11.10
CA CYS A 120 -2.60 -5.66 10.03
C CYS A 120 -3.60 -6.05 8.92
N VAL A 121 -3.24 -5.75 7.68
CA VAL A 121 -4.00 -6.16 6.50
C VAL A 121 -3.14 -7.05 5.63
N MET A 122 -3.70 -8.16 5.19
CA MET A 122 -3.03 -9.11 4.31
C MET A 122 -3.96 -9.60 3.21
N ARG A 123 -3.36 -10.08 2.12
CA ARG A 123 -4.07 -10.87 1.12
C ARG A 123 -4.13 -12.32 1.59
N TYR A 124 -4.86 -13.14 0.83
CA TYR A 124 -4.81 -14.59 0.91
C TYR A 124 -4.76 -15.16 -0.51
N PRO A 125 -3.87 -16.11 -0.79
CA PRO A 125 -3.69 -16.60 -2.16
C PRO A 125 -4.97 -17.23 -2.69
N ASN A 126 -5.26 -16.94 -3.96
CA ASN A 126 -6.43 -17.48 -4.65
C ASN A 126 -6.17 -17.57 -6.17
N PRO A 127 -7.01 -18.28 -6.92
CA PRO A 127 -6.81 -18.45 -8.36
C PRO A 127 -6.82 -17.14 -9.17
N ALA A 128 -7.56 -16.11 -8.74
CA ALA A 128 -7.60 -14.85 -9.45
C ALA A 128 -6.27 -14.08 -9.32
N MET A 129 -5.69 -14.04 -8.12
CA MET A 129 -4.36 -13.46 -7.91
C MET A 129 -3.28 -14.22 -8.68
N ALA A 130 -3.33 -15.55 -8.69
CA ALA A 130 -2.42 -16.39 -9.47
C ALA A 130 -2.51 -16.06 -10.97
N ALA A 131 -3.73 -15.96 -11.51
CA ALA A 131 -3.96 -15.62 -12.92
C ALA A 131 -3.44 -14.21 -13.27
N LEU A 132 -3.72 -13.20 -12.44
CA LEU A 132 -3.18 -11.83 -12.61
C LEU A 132 -1.64 -11.82 -12.59
N SER A 133 -1.04 -12.65 -11.75
CA SER A 133 0.41 -12.81 -11.61
C SER A 133 1.03 -13.67 -12.71
N ARG A 134 0.21 -14.26 -13.61
CA ARG A 134 0.62 -15.21 -14.66
C ARG A 134 1.36 -16.42 -14.09
N MET A 135 0.86 -16.96 -12.97
CA MET A 135 1.37 -18.13 -12.28
C MET A 135 0.27 -19.20 -12.16
N SER A 136 0.64 -20.45 -12.00
CA SER A 136 -0.28 -21.46 -11.47
C SER A 136 -0.62 -21.14 -10.01
N LEU A 137 -1.75 -21.63 -9.49
CA LEU A 137 -2.10 -21.41 -8.09
C LEU A 137 -1.02 -21.89 -7.14
N LYS A 138 -0.45 -23.07 -7.38
CA LYS A 138 0.62 -23.65 -6.55
C LYS A 138 1.87 -22.79 -6.55
N GLU A 139 2.29 -22.31 -7.71
CA GLU A 139 3.45 -21.43 -7.85
C GLU A 139 3.21 -20.07 -7.16
N PHE A 140 1.99 -19.56 -7.24
CA PHE A 140 1.60 -18.33 -6.55
C PHE A 140 1.55 -18.52 -5.03
N GLU A 141 1.04 -19.64 -4.52
CA GLU A 141 1.05 -19.97 -3.10
C GLU A 141 2.47 -20.05 -2.54
N ASP A 142 3.39 -20.71 -3.23
CA ASP A 142 4.79 -20.80 -2.82
C ASP A 142 5.42 -19.40 -2.76
N PHE A 143 5.26 -18.60 -3.80
CA PHE A 143 5.70 -17.20 -3.83
C PHE A 143 5.08 -16.38 -2.70
N TYR A 144 3.77 -16.52 -2.47
CA TYR A 144 3.04 -15.80 -1.44
C TYR A 144 3.59 -16.12 -0.05
N PHE A 145 3.75 -17.40 0.28
CA PHE A 145 4.25 -17.79 1.59
C PHE A 145 5.71 -17.38 1.79
N ASP A 146 6.57 -17.49 0.79
CA ASP A 146 7.94 -17.00 0.86
C ASP A 146 7.97 -15.49 1.14
N ALA A 147 7.15 -14.70 0.45
CA ALA A 147 7.07 -13.25 0.64
C ALA A 147 6.49 -12.86 2.01
N CYS A 148 5.53 -13.62 2.54
CA CYS A 148 4.82 -13.30 3.78
C CYS A 148 5.51 -13.82 5.05
N LEU A 149 6.24 -14.94 4.97
CA LEU A 149 6.86 -15.61 6.12
C LEU A 149 8.32 -15.20 6.36
N VAL A 150 8.70 -14.03 5.87
CA VAL A 150 10.02 -13.44 6.13
C VAL A 150 10.23 -13.23 7.63
N ASP A 151 11.45 -13.40 8.10
CA ASP A 151 11.82 -12.99 9.47
C ASP A 151 11.87 -11.46 9.55
N TYR A 152 10.72 -10.86 9.83
CA TYR A 152 10.56 -9.42 9.94
C TYR A 152 11.40 -8.80 11.06
N ARG A 153 11.70 -9.53 12.15
CA ARG A 153 12.57 -9.03 13.22
C ARG A 153 14.03 -8.93 12.77
N LYS A 154 14.46 -9.87 11.93
CA LYS A 154 15.78 -9.82 11.28
C LYS A 154 15.81 -8.69 10.26
N MET A 155 14.80 -8.61 9.38
CA MET A 155 14.68 -7.57 8.37
C MET A 155 14.69 -6.17 9.00
N GLU A 156 13.98 -5.94 10.08
CA GLU A 156 13.96 -4.65 10.78
C GLU A 156 15.37 -4.24 11.22
N LYS A 157 16.16 -5.16 11.76
CA LYS A 157 17.56 -4.89 12.16
C LYS A 157 18.44 -4.58 10.95
N GLU A 158 18.27 -5.30 9.85
CA GLU A 158 19.03 -5.11 8.61
C GLU A 158 18.69 -3.79 7.91
N LEU A 159 17.48 -3.25 8.09
CA LEU A 159 17.04 -1.98 7.51
C LEU A 159 17.40 -0.75 8.36
N GLN A 160 17.81 -0.91 9.63
CA GLN A 160 18.22 0.21 10.50
C GLN A 160 19.34 1.09 9.90
N PRO A 161 20.40 0.55 9.25
CA PRO A 161 21.41 1.38 8.62
C PRO A 161 20.85 2.30 7.52
N LEU A 162 19.95 1.76 6.66
CA LEU A 162 19.28 2.54 5.61
C LEU A 162 18.41 3.64 6.23
N LYS A 163 17.60 3.31 7.22
CA LYS A 163 16.79 4.29 7.95
C LYS A 163 17.64 5.43 8.50
N LYS A 164 18.72 5.11 9.24
CA LYS A 164 19.63 6.10 9.80
C LYS A 164 20.30 6.96 8.73
N LEU A 165 20.57 6.39 7.57
CA LEU A 165 21.12 7.13 6.44
C LEU A 165 20.09 8.09 5.85
N MET A 166 18.84 7.65 5.65
CA MET A 166 17.74 8.49 5.17
C MET A 166 17.48 9.66 6.13
N ASP A 167 17.41 9.40 7.44
CA ASP A 167 17.11 10.41 8.47
C ASP A 167 18.11 11.59 8.50
N ARG A 168 19.35 11.38 8.06
CA ARG A 168 20.40 12.42 8.02
C ARG A 168 20.62 13.04 6.63
N THR A 169 19.97 12.49 5.60
CA THR A 169 20.13 12.92 4.20
C THR A 169 19.30 14.17 3.92
N ASP A 170 19.87 15.11 3.18
CA ASP A 170 19.14 16.23 2.62
C ASP A 170 18.72 15.91 1.17
N LYS A 171 19.69 15.68 0.29
CA LYS A 171 19.46 15.61 -1.16
C LYS A 171 19.44 14.20 -1.68
N VAL A 172 18.37 13.84 -2.38
CA VAL A 172 18.25 12.60 -3.12
C VAL A 172 18.28 12.91 -4.62
N ARG A 173 19.04 12.13 -5.39
CA ARG A 173 18.94 12.08 -6.86
C ARG A 173 18.82 10.64 -7.30
N ILE A 174 17.96 10.39 -8.26
CA ILE A 174 17.72 9.07 -8.85
C ILE A 174 17.97 9.16 -10.35
N VAL A 175 18.84 8.29 -10.85
CA VAL A 175 19.16 8.18 -12.28
C VAL A 175 18.93 6.76 -12.75
N ALA A 176 18.11 6.60 -13.77
CA ALA A 176 17.78 5.34 -14.43
C ALA A 176 17.28 5.58 -15.85
N PRO A 177 17.04 4.57 -16.68
CA PRO A 177 16.43 4.80 -18.00
C PRO A 177 15.15 5.61 -17.91
N GLY A 178 15.10 6.77 -18.62
CA GLY A 178 13.96 7.69 -18.59
C GLY A 178 13.78 8.48 -17.29
N THR A 179 14.70 8.35 -16.33
CA THR A 179 14.61 8.98 -15.00
C THR A 179 15.86 9.77 -14.69
N ASP A 180 15.68 11.05 -14.37
CA ASP A 180 16.64 11.90 -13.66
C ASP A 180 15.83 12.88 -12.81
N ILE A 181 15.68 12.56 -11.54
CA ILE A 181 14.86 13.31 -10.59
C ILE A 181 15.65 13.59 -9.33
N SER A 182 15.46 14.77 -8.76
CA SER A 182 16.08 15.18 -7.52
C SER A 182 15.09 15.86 -6.58
N PHE A 183 15.30 15.68 -5.28
CA PHE A 183 14.46 16.25 -4.22
C PHE A 183 15.20 16.27 -2.89
N SER A 184 14.66 16.98 -1.92
CA SER A 184 15.11 16.96 -0.52
C SER A 184 14.20 16.05 0.30
N ILE A 185 14.79 15.35 1.30
CA ILE A 185 14.05 14.62 2.35
C ILE A 185 14.36 15.17 3.73
N LYS A 186 15.00 16.35 3.80
CA LYS A 186 15.49 16.94 5.03
C LYS A 186 14.39 17.20 6.04
N GLY A 187 14.55 16.66 7.24
CA GLY A 187 13.66 16.90 8.37
C GLY A 187 12.33 16.16 8.35
N ILE A 188 12.06 15.32 7.34
CA ILE A 188 10.82 14.54 7.26
C ILE A 188 10.88 13.29 8.15
N GLY A 189 12.05 12.68 8.27
CA GLY A 189 12.23 11.40 8.93
C GLY A 189 11.86 10.21 8.04
N SER A 190 12.24 9.02 8.46
CA SER A 190 11.94 7.79 7.74
C SER A 190 11.35 6.70 8.63
N VAL A 191 10.64 5.76 8.03
CA VAL A 191 9.91 4.69 8.72
C VAL A 191 10.29 3.36 8.11
N ILE A 192 10.55 2.36 8.94
CA ILE A 192 10.73 0.97 8.52
C ILE A 192 9.39 0.26 8.62
N CYS A 193 8.98 -0.43 7.55
CA CYS A 193 7.82 -1.30 7.51
C CYS A 193 8.27 -2.76 7.44
N CYS A 194 8.02 -3.50 8.53
CA CYS A 194 8.42 -4.89 8.72
C CYS A 194 7.31 -5.69 9.39
N GLY A 195 6.20 -5.92 8.68
CA GLY A 195 5.12 -6.79 9.12
C GLY A 195 4.24 -6.25 10.25
N HIS A 196 4.29 -4.94 10.54
CA HIS A 196 3.47 -4.33 11.60
C HIS A 196 2.12 -3.78 11.13
N ARG A 197 1.95 -3.57 9.82
CA ARG A 197 0.73 -3.02 9.21
C ARG A 197 0.25 -3.87 8.05
N ASN A 198 1.17 -4.27 7.20
CA ASN A 198 0.90 -5.09 6.03
C ASN A 198 1.65 -6.41 6.11
N ILE A 199 1.11 -7.46 5.47
CA ILE A 199 1.82 -8.71 5.17
C ILE A 199 1.42 -9.11 3.74
N PRO A 200 2.41 -9.26 2.81
CA PRO A 200 3.85 -9.07 3.03
C PRO A 200 4.23 -7.63 3.32
N ASP A 201 5.45 -7.46 3.80
CA ASP A 201 6.04 -6.17 4.11
C ASP A 201 7.52 -6.16 3.74
N GLY A 202 8.21 -5.05 3.94
CA GLY A 202 9.63 -4.87 3.66
C GLY A 202 9.91 -3.63 2.84
N GLU A 203 9.95 -2.48 3.54
CA GLU A 203 10.32 -1.20 2.93
C GLU A 203 10.87 -0.23 3.95
N VAL A 204 11.54 0.81 3.44
CA VAL A 204 11.88 2.00 4.22
C VAL A 204 11.41 3.22 3.45
N TYR A 205 10.46 3.94 4.01
CA TYR A 205 9.87 5.10 3.36
C TYR A 205 10.12 6.42 4.10
N THR A 206 10.03 7.50 3.37
CA THR A 206 9.99 8.90 3.80
C THR A 206 9.11 9.66 2.81
N ALA A 207 9.04 10.98 2.93
CA ALA A 207 8.42 11.81 1.89
C ALA A 207 9.39 12.88 1.38
N PRO A 208 9.36 13.25 0.09
CA PRO A 208 10.05 14.42 -0.40
C PRO A 208 9.50 15.70 0.23
N VAL A 209 10.36 16.65 0.57
CA VAL A 209 9.92 18.02 0.89
C VAL A 209 9.08 18.54 -0.27
N LYS A 210 7.84 18.94 0.01
CA LYS A 210 6.77 19.12 -0.99
C LYS A 210 7.20 19.87 -2.25
N ASN A 211 7.87 21.00 -2.11
CA ASN A 211 8.23 21.87 -3.23
C ASN A 211 9.67 21.65 -3.75
N SER A 212 10.35 20.58 -3.34
CA SER A 212 11.75 20.33 -3.70
C SER A 212 11.94 19.43 -4.92
N VAL A 213 10.90 18.76 -5.38
CA VAL A 213 10.98 17.75 -6.43
C VAL A 213 11.13 18.38 -7.80
N ASN A 214 12.22 18.04 -8.52
CA ASN A 214 12.49 18.53 -9.87
C ASN A 214 13.07 17.41 -10.73
N GLY A 215 12.67 17.37 -12.00
CA GLY A 215 13.16 16.40 -12.97
C GLY A 215 12.08 15.49 -13.51
N VAL A 216 12.47 14.32 -13.98
CA VAL A 216 11.58 13.34 -14.63
C VAL A 216 11.74 11.96 -14.00
N VAL A 217 10.65 11.25 -13.85
CA VAL A 217 10.64 9.84 -13.48
C VAL A 217 9.79 9.02 -14.44
N GLN A 218 10.34 7.87 -14.86
CA GLN A 218 9.67 6.89 -15.70
C GLN A 218 9.48 5.61 -14.90
N PHE A 219 8.23 5.29 -14.56
CA PHE A 219 7.92 4.04 -13.87
C PHE A 219 7.82 2.91 -14.89
N ASN A 220 8.51 1.81 -14.62
CA ASN A 220 8.65 0.68 -15.53
C ASN A 220 7.86 -0.57 -15.09
N THR A 221 6.92 -0.37 -14.16
CA THR A 221 6.03 -1.41 -13.64
C THR A 221 4.60 -1.06 -14.00
N ASP A 222 3.88 -2.04 -14.54
CA ASP A 222 2.44 -1.93 -14.76
C ASP A 222 1.73 -1.86 -13.40
N THR A 223 0.64 -1.11 -13.32
CA THR A 223 -0.10 -0.91 -12.09
C THR A 223 -1.60 -0.78 -12.33
N THR A 224 -2.38 -0.96 -11.28
CA THR A 224 -3.82 -0.70 -11.29
C THR A 224 -4.18 0.33 -10.22
N TYR A 225 -5.11 1.20 -10.53
CA TYR A 225 -5.68 2.13 -9.56
C TYR A 225 -7.20 2.19 -9.73
N ASN A 226 -7.94 1.88 -8.66
CA ASN A 226 -9.40 1.78 -8.69
C ASN A 226 -9.93 0.87 -9.83
N GLY A 227 -9.27 -0.29 -10.06
CA GLY A 227 -9.63 -1.22 -11.13
C GLY A 227 -9.25 -0.77 -12.56
N ILE A 228 -8.54 0.35 -12.72
CA ILE A 228 -8.07 0.85 -14.00
C ILE A 228 -6.59 0.48 -14.15
N PHE A 229 -6.25 -0.16 -15.28
CA PHE A 229 -4.89 -0.55 -15.60
C PHE A 229 -4.11 0.61 -16.22
N PHE A 230 -2.85 0.78 -15.82
CA PHE A 230 -1.91 1.77 -16.34
C PHE A 230 -0.55 1.10 -16.60
N SER A 231 0.15 1.62 -17.60
CA SER A 231 1.46 1.13 -17.99
C SER A 231 2.38 2.27 -18.38
N ASN A 232 3.67 2.14 -18.06
CA ASN A 232 4.71 3.04 -18.52
C ASN A 232 4.40 4.51 -18.15
N ILE A 233 4.06 4.76 -16.88
CA ILE A 233 3.74 6.10 -16.40
C ILE A 233 5.01 6.95 -16.35
N ARG A 234 4.96 8.14 -16.96
CA ARG A 234 6.02 9.14 -16.92
C ARG A 234 5.50 10.43 -16.30
N LEU A 235 6.23 10.95 -15.31
CA LEU A 235 5.89 12.21 -14.63
C LEU A 235 7.07 13.18 -14.73
N VAL A 236 6.77 14.46 -15.01
CA VAL A 236 7.73 15.56 -14.98
C VAL A 236 7.37 16.52 -13.87
N PHE A 237 8.35 16.81 -13.02
CA PHE A 237 8.19 17.67 -11.85
C PHE A 237 8.93 18.99 -12.02
N LYS A 238 8.30 20.06 -11.57
CA LYS A 238 8.91 21.37 -11.37
C LYS A 238 8.43 21.94 -10.04
N ASP A 239 9.37 22.29 -9.17
CA ASP A 239 9.11 22.86 -7.85
C ASP A 239 8.06 22.07 -7.06
N GLY A 240 8.20 20.73 -7.09
CA GLY A 240 7.34 19.77 -6.40
C GLY A 240 6.09 19.33 -7.18
N LYS A 241 5.61 20.14 -8.13
CA LYS A 241 4.36 19.88 -8.84
C LYS A 241 4.58 19.09 -10.13
N ILE A 242 3.73 18.10 -10.37
CA ILE A 242 3.64 17.42 -11.67
C ILE A 242 3.12 18.41 -12.72
N ILE A 243 3.98 18.78 -13.67
CA ILE A 243 3.64 19.68 -14.78
C ILE A 243 3.30 18.93 -16.05
N GLU A 244 3.84 17.71 -16.25
CA GLU A 244 3.50 16.83 -17.35
C GLU A 244 3.34 15.39 -16.80
N ALA A 245 2.36 14.68 -17.32
CA ALA A 245 2.14 13.27 -17.01
C ALA A 245 1.68 12.52 -18.24
N SER A 246 2.14 11.31 -18.43
CA SER A 246 1.68 10.42 -19.49
C SER A 246 1.66 8.97 -19.04
N SER A 247 0.76 8.19 -19.64
CA SER A 247 0.70 6.74 -19.53
C SER A 247 0.46 6.14 -20.90
N LEU A 248 1.08 4.99 -21.16
CA LEU A 248 0.86 4.29 -22.43
C LEU A 248 -0.60 3.83 -22.60
N VAL A 249 -1.24 3.48 -21.48
CA VAL A 249 -2.63 3.00 -21.42
C VAL A 249 -3.43 3.88 -20.47
N ASN A 250 -4.66 4.26 -20.87
CA ASN A 250 -5.60 5.05 -20.06
C ASN A 250 -5.08 6.45 -19.65
N ASN A 251 -4.32 7.12 -20.54
CA ASN A 251 -3.74 8.43 -20.25
C ASN A 251 -4.77 9.50 -19.84
N ASP A 252 -5.94 9.50 -20.44
CA ASP A 252 -7.06 10.39 -20.10
C ASP A 252 -7.55 10.20 -18.68
N LYS A 253 -7.54 8.95 -18.19
CA LYS A 253 -7.90 8.61 -16.81
C LYS A 253 -6.80 8.99 -15.84
N LEU A 254 -5.52 8.87 -16.22
CA LEU A 254 -4.40 9.38 -15.43
C LEU A 254 -4.56 10.88 -15.17
N GLN A 255 -4.87 11.67 -16.19
CA GLN A 255 -5.10 13.12 -16.02
C GLN A 255 -6.23 13.41 -15.03
N LYS A 256 -7.36 12.70 -15.13
CA LYS A 256 -8.50 12.86 -14.20
C LYS A 256 -8.14 12.53 -12.75
N ILE A 257 -7.28 11.53 -12.52
CA ILE A 257 -6.80 11.19 -11.18
C ILE A 257 -5.93 12.33 -10.64
N LEU A 258 -5.01 12.86 -11.45
CA LEU A 258 -4.13 13.96 -11.09
C LEU A 258 -4.86 15.29 -10.88
N ASP A 259 -6.03 15.46 -11.47
CA ASP A 259 -6.86 16.67 -11.36
C ASP A 259 -7.94 16.56 -10.27
N GLN A 260 -7.95 15.47 -9.49
CA GLN A 260 -8.96 15.23 -8.47
C GLN A 260 -8.92 16.28 -7.34
N ASP A 261 -7.73 16.68 -6.94
CA ASP A 261 -7.48 17.78 -6.00
C ASP A 261 -6.06 18.35 -6.19
N GLU A 262 -5.76 19.44 -5.50
CA GLU A 262 -4.45 20.10 -5.63
C GLU A 262 -3.28 19.19 -5.20
N GLY A 263 -3.45 18.40 -4.14
CA GLY A 263 -2.42 17.52 -3.59
C GLY A 263 -2.11 16.33 -4.48
N ALA A 264 -3.02 15.93 -5.37
CA ALA A 264 -2.83 14.80 -6.28
C ALA A 264 -1.63 14.97 -7.23
N ARG A 265 -1.20 16.22 -7.50
CA ARG A 265 -0.05 16.52 -8.35
C ARG A 265 1.27 16.68 -7.59
N TYR A 266 1.34 16.26 -6.32
CA TYR A 266 2.55 16.28 -5.50
C TYR A 266 2.86 14.90 -4.96
N LEU A 267 4.13 14.64 -4.62
CA LEU A 267 4.53 13.40 -3.97
C LEU A 267 4.19 13.44 -2.47
N GLY A 268 3.61 12.36 -1.98
CA GLY A 268 3.38 12.08 -0.55
C GLY A 268 4.36 11.06 0.03
N GLU A 269 5.09 10.31 -0.84
CA GLU A 269 6.01 9.28 -0.38
C GLU A 269 7.17 9.04 -1.36
N PHE A 270 8.29 8.61 -0.80
CA PHE A 270 9.43 7.98 -1.48
C PHE A 270 9.92 6.81 -0.63
N SER A 271 10.04 5.62 -1.22
CA SER A 271 10.35 4.39 -0.51
C SER A 271 11.28 3.46 -1.28
N PHE A 272 11.96 2.57 -0.54
CA PHE A 272 12.74 1.46 -1.07
C PHE A 272 12.00 0.15 -0.84
N GLY A 273 11.71 -0.61 -1.90
CA GLY A 273 11.25 -1.99 -1.80
C GLY A 273 12.39 -2.93 -1.41
N MET A 274 12.18 -3.72 -0.35
CA MET A 274 13.25 -4.47 0.34
C MET A 274 12.90 -5.94 0.63
N ASN A 275 11.70 -6.44 0.24
CA ASN A 275 11.36 -7.84 0.46
C ASN A 275 12.12 -8.74 -0.53
N PRO A 276 13.05 -9.61 -0.07
CA PRO A 276 13.92 -10.37 -0.96
C PRO A 276 13.20 -11.40 -1.82
N PHE A 277 11.99 -11.79 -1.46
CA PHE A 277 11.20 -12.79 -2.18
C PHE A 277 10.25 -12.17 -3.22
N ILE A 278 10.03 -10.86 -3.16
CA ILE A 278 9.23 -10.16 -4.17
C ILE A 278 10.19 -9.60 -5.22
N THR A 279 10.29 -10.27 -6.36
CA THR A 279 11.27 -9.95 -7.41
C THR A 279 10.64 -9.49 -8.73
N LYS A 280 9.32 -9.61 -8.86
CA LYS A 280 8.56 -9.23 -10.06
C LYS A 280 7.19 -8.68 -9.67
N PRO A 281 6.59 -7.79 -10.49
CA PRO A 281 5.26 -7.29 -10.24
C PRO A 281 4.20 -8.37 -10.44
N ILE A 282 3.14 -8.30 -9.64
CA ILE A 282 1.99 -9.19 -9.68
C ILE A 282 0.65 -8.46 -9.85
N LEU A 283 0.69 -7.15 -10.08
CA LEU A 283 -0.47 -6.26 -10.17
C LEU A 283 -1.29 -6.16 -8.85
N ASP A 284 -0.63 -6.40 -7.72
CA ASP A 284 -1.15 -6.07 -6.39
C ASP A 284 -0.18 -5.14 -5.69
N ILE A 285 -0.62 -3.93 -5.38
CA ILE A 285 0.24 -2.87 -4.85
C ILE A 285 0.89 -3.25 -3.53
N LEU A 286 0.19 -4.02 -2.67
CA LEU A 286 0.73 -4.48 -1.38
C LEU A 286 2.02 -5.31 -1.54
N PHE A 287 2.17 -6.01 -2.67
CA PHE A 287 3.37 -6.75 -3.02
C PHE A 287 4.33 -5.88 -3.84
N ASP A 288 3.81 -5.22 -4.86
CA ASP A 288 4.63 -4.59 -5.89
C ASP A 288 5.48 -3.43 -5.32
N GLU A 289 4.98 -2.69 -4.33
CA GLU A 289 5.72 -1.64 -3.64
C GLU A 289 6.92 -2.18 -2.82
N LYS A 290 6.92 -3.48 -2.48
CA LYS A 290 7.98 -4.13 -1.69
C LYS A 290 9.03 -4.85 -2.55
N ILE A 291 8.94 -4.79 -3.88
CA ILE A 291 9.87 -5.49 -4.79
C ILE A 291 11.33 -5.17 -4.45
N ALA A 292 12.13 -6.21 -4.21
CA ALA A 292 13.56 -6.05 -3.97
C ALA A 292 14.25 -5.37 -5.15
N GLY A 293 15.02 -4.32 -4.85
CA GLY A 293 15.71 -3.56 -5.89
C GLY A 293 14.85 -2.52 -6.62
N SER A 294 13.60 -2.29 -6.17
CA SER A 294 12.78 -1.18 -6.64
C SER A 294 12.84 0.03 -5.70
N PHE A 295 12.43 1.16 -6.19
CA PHE A 295 11.86 2.22 -5.37
C PHE A 295 10.44 2.51 -5.84
N HIS A 296 9.64 3.10 -4.98
CA HIS A 296 8.37 3.67 -5.38
C HIS A 296 8.21 5.11 -4.90
N MET A 297 7.34 5.82 -5.56
CA MET A 297 6.88 7.14 -5.17
C MET A 297 5.37 7.16 -5.16
N ALA A 298 4.77 7.60 -4.06
CA ALA A 298 3.34 7.82 -4.03
C ALA A 298 3.00 9.25 -4.45
N ILE A 299 2.11 9.37 -5.42
CA ILE A 299 1.45 10.65 -5.68
C ILE A 299 0.28 10.83 -4.71
N GLY A 300 0.06 12.07 -4.25
CA GLY A 300 -1.05 12.43 -3.38
C GLY A 300 -0.66 12.54 -1.90
N ASN A 301 -1.51 11.99 -1.03
CA ASN A 301 -1.46 12.21 0.42
C ASN A 301 -0.19 11.67 1.07
N ALA A 302 0.40 12.45 1.97
CA ALA A 302 1.49 11.99 2.82
C ALA A 302 0.96 11.33 4.11
N TYR A 303 1.69 10.32 4.61
CA TYR A 303 1.42 9.75 5.93
C TYR A 303 1.89 10.67 7.05
N THR A 304 1.18 10.67 8.17
CA THR A 304 1.53 11.51 9.35
C THR A 304 2.86 11.12 9.98
N THR A 305 3.34 9.91 9.73
CA THR A 305 4.62 9.37 10.22
C THR A 305 5.84 9.83 9.41
N ALA A 306 5.61 10.34 8.18
CA ALA A 306 6.61 10.97 7.32
C ALA A 306 5.92 12.12 6.56
N ASP A 307 5.54 13.15 7.30
CA ASP A 307 4.63 14.18 6.84
C ASP A 307 5.36 15.35 6.16
N ASN A 308 5.16 15.50 4.86
CA ASN A 308 5.63 16.65 4.09
C ASN A 308 4.58 17.76 3.92
N GLY A 309 3.44 17.64 4.60
CA GLY A 309 2.31 18.57 4.53
C GLY A 309 1.41 18.41 3.31
N ASN A 310 1.67 17.46 2.40
CA ASN A 310 0.78 17.24 1.28
C ASN A 310 -0.47 16.48 1.71
N ARG A 311 -1.64 16.99 1.28
CA ARG A 311 -2.95 16.39 1.54
C ARG A 311 -3.70 16.19 0.24
N SER A 312 -4.26 14.99 0.07
CA SER A 312 -5.02 14.59 -1.12
C SER A 312 -6.00 13.50 -0.76
N ALA A 313 -7.02 13.35 -1.58
CA ALA A 313 -7.94 12.21 -1.52
C ALA A 313 -7.33 10.92 -2.11
N ILE A 314 -6.20 11.02 -2.81
CA ILE A 314 -5.47 9.88 -3.37
C ILE A 314 -4.17 9.62 -2.60
N HIS A 315 -3.74 8.36 -2.62
CA HIS A 315 -2.39 7.89 -2.34
C HIS A 315 -2.16 6.73 -3.30
N TRP A 316 -1.23 6.91 -4.24
CA TRP A 316 -1.02 5.91 -5.29
C TRP A 316 0.47 5.69 -5.54
N ASP A 317 0.95 4.51 -5.18
CA ASP A 317 2.33 4.09 -5.33
C ASP A 317 2.62 3.70 -6.78
N LEU A 318 3.67 4.30 -7.31
CA LEU A 318 4.20 4.03 -8.64
C LEU A 318 5.62 3.50 -8.50
N ILE A 319 5.93 2.37 -9.14
CA ILE A 319 7.15 1.60 -8.88
C ILE A 319 8.11 1.66 -10.07
N GLN A 320 9.41 1.88 -9.78
CA GLN A 320 10.50 1.66 -10.73
C GLN A 320 11.46 0.60 -10.19
N ILE A 321 11.59 -0.50 -10.92
CA ILE A 321 12.57 -1.56 -10.64
C ILE A 321 13.89 -1.14 -11.27
N GLN A 322 14.98 -1.20 -10.47
CA GLN A 322 16.34 -0.80 -10.88
C GLN A 322 17.32 -1.97 -11.00
N THR A 323 16.83 -3.20 -11.12
CA THR A 323 17.71 -4.35 -11.38
C THR A 323 18.31 -4.28 -12.80
N PRO A 324 19.46 -4.95 -13.07
CA PRO A 324 20.09 -4.92 -14.40
C PRO A 324 19.15 -5.30 -15.54
N GLU A 325 18.26 -6.26 -15.30
CA GLU A 325 17.28 -6.77 -16.29
C GLU A 325 16.24 -5.69 -16.67
N LYS A 326 16.07 -4.67 -15.83
CA LYS A 326 15.20 -3.52 -16.04
C LYS A 326 15.95 -2.25 -16.45
N GLY A 327 17.24 -2.40 -16.82
CA GLY A 327 18.09 -1.30 -17.29
C GLY A 327 18.93 -0.64 -16.19
N GLY A 328 18.87 -1.15 -14.96
CA GLY A 328 19.67 -0.63 -13.85
C GLY A 328 19.24 0.75 -13.36
N GLY A 329 20.14 1.38 -12.61
CA GLY A 329 19.96 2.73 -12.09
C GLY A 329 20.79 2.97 -10.84
N GLU A 330 20.85 4.23 -10.43
CA GLU A 330 21.57 4.65 -9.24
C GLU A 330 20.73 5.62 -8.40
N ILE A 331 20.85 5.50 -7.08
CA ILE A 331 20.28 6.44 -6.12
C ILE A 331 21.43 7.08 -5.35
N TYR A 332 21.42 8.38 -5.30
CA TYR A 332 22.42 9.20 -4.61
C TYR A 332 21.80 9.89 -3.41
N PHE A 333 22.49 9.85 -2.28
CA PHE A 333 22.23 10.65 -1.09
C PHE A 333 23.37 11.62 -0.85
N ASP A 334 23.07 12.92 -0.86
CA ASP A 334 24.04 14.00 -0.71
C ASP A 334 25.26 13.84 -1.64
N GLY A 335 25.01 13.43 -2.89
CA GLY A 335 26.02 13.22 -3.93
C GLY A 335 26.79 11.89 -3.86
N ARG A 336 26.51 11.03 -2.87
CA ARG A 336 27.13 9.71 -2.77
C ARG A 336 26.15 8.63 -3.25
N VAL A 337 26.63 7.68 -4.06
CA VAL A 337 25.84 6.53 -4.47
C VAL A 337 25.54 5.66 -3.25
N VAL A 338 24.27 5.40 -3.00
CA VAL A 338 23.81 4.52 -1.91
C VAL A 338 23.19 3.24 -2.43
N ARG A 339 22.73 3.25 -3.68
CA ARG A 339 22.18 2.07 -4.35
C ARG A 339 22.59 2.09 -5.83
N ARG A 340 23.00 0.94 -6.35
CA ARG A 340 23.33 0.73 -7.76
C ARG A 340 22.71 -0.56 -8.25
N ASN A 341 22.01 -0.50 -9.39
CA ASN A 341 21.39 -1.65 -10.02
C ASN A 341 20.57 -2.51 -9.04
N GLY A 342 19.76 -1.84 -8.22
CA GLY A 342 18.89 -2.46 -7.23
C GLY A 342 19.55 -2.90 -5.92
N LYS A 343 20.89 -2.83 -5.79
CA LYS A 343 21.65 -3.27 -4.60
C LYS A 343 22.14 -2.08 -3.78
N LEU A 344 21.90 -2.10 -2.47
CA LEU A 344 22.50 -1.14 -1.52
C LEU A 344 24.02 -1.36 -1.47
N LEU A 345 24.78 -0.25 -1.28
CA LEU A 345 26.25 -0.22 -1.27
C LEU A 345 26.78 0.03 0.14
#